data_4b51d248c56633d386996192d7551f4c
#
_entry.id   4b51d248c56633d386996192d7551f4c
#
_cell.length_a   1.000
_cell.length_b   1.000
_cell.length_c   1.000
_cell.angle_alpha   90.00
_cell.angle_beta   90.00
_cell.angle_gamma   90.00
#
_symmetry.space_group_name_H-M   'P 1'
#
loop_
_entity.id
_entity.type
_entity.pdbx_description
1 polymer ?
#
loop_
_entity_poly.entity_id
_entity_poly.type
_entity_poly.pdbx_seq_one_letter_code
_entity_poly.pdbx_strand_id
1 'polypeptide(L)' 'MSIVAKRIRDLREDHDLTQQDVANYLGTSQTMYARYEREANELPIRHLTKLCKLYAVSSDFILGLKDDES' A
#
# COMPACT_ATOMS: atom_id res chain seq x y z
N MET A 1 3.37 -15.12 0.63
CA MET A 1 2.94 -13.73 0.33
C MET A 1 3.12 -12.89 1.57
N SER A 2 3.69 -11.71 1.44
CA SER A 2 3.88 -10.86 2.60
C SER A 2 2.56 -10.19 3.00
N ILE A 3 2.41 -9.91 4.29
CA ILE A 3 1.23 -9.22 4.79
C ILE A 3 1.13 -7.81 4.23
N VAL A 4 2.28 -7.15 4.00
CA VAL A 4 2.32 -5.78 3.46
C VAL A 4 1.69 -5.75 2.07
N ALA A 5 2.14 -6.61 1.16
CA ALA A 5 1.62 -6.65 -0.22
C ALA A 5 0.12 -6.93 -0.22
N LYS A 6 -0.34 -7.87 0.60
CA LYS A 6 -1.75 -8.20 0.68
C LYS A 6 -2.57 -7.01 1.18
N ARG A 7 -2.11 -6.35 2.24
CA ARG A 7 -2.87 -5.26 2.86
C ARG A 7 -2.94 -4.02 1.99
N ILE A 8 -1.85 -3.66 1.30
CA ILE A 8 -1.91 -2.49 0.42
C ILE A 8 -2.84 -2.76 -0.77
N ARG A 9 -2.86 -3.98 -1.29
CA ARG A 9 -3.79 -4.34 -2.36
C ARG A 9 -5.23 -4.33 -1.87
N ASP A 10 -5.50 -4.94 -0.71
CA ASP A 10 -6.85 -4.99 -0.15
C ASP A 10 -7.39 -3.59 0.12
N LEU A 11 -6.57 -2.71 0.69
CA LEU A 11 -6.95 -1.32 0.93
C LEU A 11 -7.28 -0.60 -0.38
N ARG A 12 -6.44 -0.79 -1.40
CA ARG A 12 -6.67 -0.18 -2.70
C ARG A 12 -8.00 -0.62 -3.29
N GLU A 13 -8.26 -1.93 -3.27
CA GLU A 13 -9.50 -2.49 -3.82
C GLU A 13 -10.72 -2.04 -3.02
N ASP A 14 -10.60 -2.00 -1.70
CA ASP A 14 -11.70 -1.54 -0.84
C ASP A 14 -12.06 -0.08 -1.10
N HIS A 15 -11.12 0.73 -1.56
CA HIS A 15 -11.34 2.13 -1.87
C HIS A 15 -11.64 2.37 -3.36
N ASP A 16 -11.83 1.29 -4.12
CA ASP A 16 -12.13 1.35 -5.56
C ASP A 16 -11.09 2.13 -6.36
N LEU A 17 -9.82 2.01 -5.98
CA LEU A 17 -8.72 2.67 -6.66
C LEU A 17 -8.00 1.70 -7.58
N THR A 18 -7.50 2.22 -8.72
CA THR A 18 -6.64 1.44 -9.60
C THR A 18 -5.19 1.53 -9.12
N GLN A 19 -4.33 0.64 -9.63
CA GLN A 19 -2.90 0.74 -9.35
C GLN A 19 -2.34 2.07 -9.84
N GLN A 20 -2.84 2.57 -10.98
CA GLN A 20 -2.38 3.85 -11.50
C GLN A 20 -2.77 5.01 -10.57
N ASP A 21 -3.98 4.96 -10.00
CA ASP A 21 -4.42 6.00 -9.05
C ASP A 21 -3.48 6.08 -7.86
N VAL A 22 -3.13 4.94 -7.28
CA VAL A 22 -2.25 4.92 -6.11
C VAL A 22 -0.83 5.31 -6.50
N ALA A 23 -0.35 4.82 -7.67
CA ALA A 23 0.98 5.21 -8.15
C ALA A 23 1.08 6.72 -8.32
N ASN A 24 0.05 7.35 -8.88
CA ASN A 24 0.02 8.81 -9.03
C ASN A 24 0.09 9.52 -7.68
N TYR A 25 -0.66 9.02 -6.71
CA TYR A 25 -0.66 9.59 -5.36
C TYR A 25 0.74 9.49 -4.73
N LEU A 26 1.42 8.36 -4.93
CA LEU A 26 2.75 8.12 -4.38
C LEU A 26 3.85 8.84 -5.14
N GLY A 27 3.57 9.31 -6.37
CA GLY A 27 4.58 9.94 -7.20
C GLY A 27 5.51 8.93 -7.86
N THR A 28 5.01 7.74 -8.16
CA THR A 28 5.78 6.69 -8.83
C THR A 28 5.00 6.19 -10.06
N SER A 29 5.60 5.27 -10.82
CA SER A 29 4.93 4.69 -11.99
C SER A 29 4.02 3.54 -11.58
N GLN A 30 3.00 3.26 -12.43
CA GLN A 30 2.11 2.13 -12.20
C GLN A 30 2.91 0.82 -12.20
N THR A 31 3.89 0.71 -13.09
CA THR A 31 4.75 -0.49 -13.15
C THR A 31 5.49 -0.70 -11.82
N MET A 32 6.06 0.36 -11.26
CA MET A 32 6.77 0.25 -9.99
C MET A 32 5.81 -0.07 -8.85
N TYR A 33 4.65 0.59 -8.79
CA TYR A 33 3.67 0.30 -7.74
C TYR A 33 3.20 -1.16 -7.81
N ALA A 34 2.95 -1.68 -9.03
CA ALA A 34 2.55 -3.08 -9.21
C ALA A 34 3.59 -4.04 -8.63
N ARG A 35 4.87 -3.67 -8.67
CA ARG A 35 5.94 -4.50 -8.11
C ARG A 35 5.84 -4.58 -6.58
N TYR A 36 5.35 -3.54 -5.93
CA TYR A 36 5.12 -3.59 -4.47
C TYR A 36 4.01 -4.58 -4.14
N GLU A 37 2.93 -4.59 -4.92
CA GLU A 37 1.82 -5.53 -4.68
C GLU A 37 2.18 -6.98 -5.01
N ARG A 38 3.16 -7.20 -5.89
CA ARG A 38 3.63 -8.54 -6.24
C ARG A 38 4.82 -8.99 -5.41
N GLU A 39 5.28 -8.18 -4.47
CA GLU A 39 6.44 -8.47 -3.62
C GLU A 39 7.75 -8.55 -4.42
N ALA A 40 7.79 -7.98 -5.61
CA ALA A 40 9.02 -7.92 -6.39
C ALA A 40 9.99 -6.88 -5.85
N ASN A 41 9.46 -5.85 -5.16
CA ASN A 41 10.25 -4.81 -4.51
C ASN A 41 9.64 -4.50 -3.15
N GLU A 42 10.48 -4.11 -2.19
CA GLU A 42 10.00 -3.65 -0.89
C GLU A 42 9.37 -2.26 -1.02
N LEU A 43 8.29 -2.04 -0.26
CA LEU A 43 7.63 -0.73 -0.21
C LEU A 43 8.52 0.23 0.59
N PRO A 44 8.97 1.34 -0.02
CA PRO A 44 9.77 2.33 0.72
C PRO A 44 8.96 2.97 1.85
N ILE A 45 9.67 3.37 2.92
CA ILE A 45 9.01 4.03 4.07
C ILE A 45 8.28 5.30 3.63
N ARG A 46 8.83 6.06 2.68
CA ARG A 46 8.18 7.28 2.18
C ARG A 46 6.82 6.98 1.56
N HIS A 47 6.67 5.83 0.90
CA HIS A 47 5.40 5.40 0.32
C HIS A 47 4.47 4.84 1.39
N LEU A 48 5.01 4.10 2.35
CA LEU A 48 4.22 3.60 3.47
C LEU A 48 3.54 4.74 4.22
N THR A 49 4.28 5.81 4.50
CA THR A 49 3.74 6.98 5.19
C THR A 49 2.58 7.59 4.41
N LYS A 50 2.73 7.72 3.09
CA LYS A 50 1.68 8.28 2.23
C LYS A 50 0.45 7.38 2.20
N LEU A 51 0.63 6.06 2.16
CA LEU A 51 -0.48 5.12 2.14
C LEU A 51 -1.27 5.18 3.44
N CYS A 52 -0.59 5.33 4.57
CA CYS A 52 -1.27 5.49 5.86
C CYS A 52 -2.17 6.72 5.85
N LYS A 53 -1.71 7.81 5.25
CA LYS A 53 -2.51 9.04 5.13
C LYS A 53 -3.67 8.88 4.15
N LEU A 54 -3.40 8.22 3.02
CA LEU A 54 -4.42 8.01 1.99
C LEU A 54 -5.60 7.20 2.52
N TYR A 55 -5.32 6.13 3.24
CA TYR A 55 -6.34 5.20 3.71
C TYR A 55 -6.77 5.46 5.16
N ALA A 56 -6.14 6.42 5.85
CA ALA A 56 -6.40 6.70 7.26
C ALA A 56 -6.23 5.46 8.14
N VAL A 57 -5.15 4.71 7.90
CA VAL A 57 -4.82 3.51 8.68
C VAL A 57 -3.44 3.67 9.30
N SER A 58 -3.16 2.88 10.32
CA SER A 58 -1.84 2.91 10.97
C SER A 58 -0.82 2.12 10.15
N SER A 59 0.45 2.49 10.28
CA SER A 59 1.54 1.72 9.69
C SER A 59 1.60 0.32 10.30
N ASP A 60 1.25 0.19 11.58
CA ASP A 60 1.22 -1.12 12.24
C ASP A 60 0.26 -2.08 11.54
N PHE A 61 -0.90 -1.58 11.09
CA PHE A 61 -1.82 -2.41 10.35
C PHE A 61 -1.22 -2.87 9.02
N ILE A 62 -0.65 -1.95 8.25
CA ILE A 62 -0.06 -2.29 6.95
C ILE A 62 1.10 -3.26 7.13
N LEU A 63 1.91 -3.08 8.18
CA LEU A 63 3.07 -3.93 8.45
C LEU A 63 2.70 -5.29 9.07
N GLY A 64 1.43 -5.49 9.43
CA GLY A 64 1.00 -6.75 10.01
C GLY A 64 1.23 -6.86 11.50
N LEU A 65 1.51 -5.74 12.18
CA LEU A 65 1.75 -5.71 13.63
C LEU A 65 0.45 -5.56 14.40
N LYS A 66 -0.63 -5.19 13.73
CA LYS A 66 -1.98 -5.09 14.30
C LYS A 66 -2.98 -5.65 13.29
N ASP A 67 -4.10 -6.16 13.79
CA ASP A 67 -5.14 -6.73 12.94
C ASP A 67 -6.22 -5.71 12.56
N ASP A 68 -6.35 -4.61 13.30
CA ASP A 68 -7.32 -3.57 12.98
C ASP A 68 -6.64 -2.36 12.34
N GLU A 69 -7.41 -1.53 11.63
CA GLU A 69 -6.88 -0.44 10.83
C GLU A 69 -6.48 0.80 11.64
N SER A 70 -6.81 0.84 12.89
CA SER A 70 -6.57 2.01 13.74
C SER A 70 -5.09 2.21 14.10
#